data_07314c7ebc2d45a8391f058546532bb4
#
_entry.id   07314c7ebc2d45a8391f058546532bb4
#
_cell.length_a   1.000
_cell.length_b   1.000
_cell.length_c   1.000
_cell.angle_alpha   90.00
_cell.angle_beta   90.00
_cell.angle_gamma   90.00
#
_symmetry.space_group_name_H-M   'P 1'
#
loop_
_entity.id
_entity.type
_entity.pdbx_description
1 polymer ?
#
loop_
_entity_poly.entity_id
_entity_poly.type
_entity_poly.pdbx_seq_one_letter_code
_entity_poly.pdbx_strand_id
1 'polypeptide(L)'
;MSVTLEDIRRAAAVIAGHVVRTPAVPAPRLAEAMGAREIVLKLESQQFTGSFKDRGAYNKLASLDAEAKAAGVIAMSAGNHAQGVAYHAQRLSIPATIVMPRGTPFNKVERTASFGARVLLEGDSIDAAAVFARERAAAENLTFVHPYDDPLIVAGQGTIGLELLADFPDLDTIVVPIGGGGILSGIAIAATALKPGIRMVGVEAALYPSMHHAIRNLAPANGGLTLAEGIAVKSPGKLTQEIIGRLVEELLLVEEDALERAVQILADQQKLVAEGAGAAGLAAMIAHPERFKDRRVGIIICGGNIDSRMLAQVLMRGMVREGRMVTLRIGISDAPGVLGRLAKLVGDSGGNIIEIHHQRMFNDLPPKRADIDAVIETRNPEHYREIVAVLEADGFPTRLLSNLSRSTDR
;
A
#
# COMPACT_ATOMS: atom_id res chain seq x y z
N MET A 1 3.16 30.37 -3.00
CA MET A 1 1.71 30.60 -3.14
C MET A 1 1.01 29.46 -2.41
N SER A 2 0.06 29.77 -1.53
CA SER A 2 -0.71 28.73 -0.80
C SER A 2 -1.86 28.23 -1.69
N VAL A 3 -2.04 26.91 -1.77
CA VAL A 3 -3.21 26.29 -2.44
C VAL A 3 -4.47 26.57 -1.62
N THR A 4 -5.57 26.91 -2.29
CA THR A 4 -6.86 27.27 -1.67
C THR A 4 -7.97 26.29 -2.06
N LEU A 5 -9.12 26.36 -1.38
CA LEU A 5 -10.32 25.60 -1.76
C LEU A 5 -10.77 25.95 -3.19
N GLU A 6 -10.61 27.19 -3.61
CA GLU A 6 -10.98 27.63 -4.95
C GLU A 6 -10.09 27.02 -6.04
N ASP A 7 -8.79 26.85 -5.74
CA ASP A 7 -7.88 26.12 -6.64
C ASP A 7 -8.31 24.65 -6.79
N ILE A 8 -8.76 24.01 -5.71
CA ILE A 8 -9.27 22.63 -5.73
C ILE A 8 -10.59 22.55 -6.52
N ARG A 9 -11.49 23.52 -6.38
CA ARG A 9 -12.73 23.58 -7.18
C ARG A 9 -12.44 23.75 -8.66
N ARG A 10 -11.47 24.61 -9.02
CA ARG A 10 -11.00 24.74 -10.41
C ARG A 10 -10.41 23.42 -10.92
N ALA A 11 -9.57 22.77 -10.11
CA ALA A 11 -9.02 21.46 -10.44
C ALA A 11 -10.15 20.44 -10.67
N ALA A 12 -11.20 20.43 -9.83
CA ALA A 12 -12.35 19.54 -9.99
C ALA A 12 -13.07 19.76 -11.33
N ALA A 13 -13.23 21.01 -11.76
CA ALA A 13 -13.80 21.34 -13.08
C ALA A 13 -12.89 20.86 -14.23
N VAL A 14 -11.57 21.02 -14.09
CA VAL A 14 -10.57 20.61 -15.09
C VAL A 14 -10.54 19.10 -15.28
N ILE A 15 -10.57 18.32 -14.18
CA ILE A 15 -10.46 16.85 -14.24
C ILE A 15 -11.80 16.15 -14.53
N ALA A 16 -12.92 16.87 -14.52
CA ALA A 16 -14.26 16.31 -14.72
C ALA A 16 -14.36 15.57 -16.07
N GLY A 17 -14.77 14.29 -16.05
CA GLY A 17 -14.84 13.42 -17.23
C GLY A 17 -13.49 12.88 -17.74
N HIS A 18 -12.37 13.28 -17.12
CA HIS A 18 -11.02 12.86 -17.51
C HIS A 18 -10.35 11.93 -16.51
N VAL A 19 -10.84 11.90 -15.29
CA VAL A 19 -10.50 10.94 -14.25
C VAL A 19 -11.77 10.29 -13.72
N VAL A 20 -11.64 9.18 -13.00
CA VAL A 20 -12.79 8.53 -12.38
C VAL A 20 -13.20 9.29 -11.13
N ARG A 21 -14.49 9.66 -11.00
CA ARG A 21 -15.07 9.97 -9.70
C ARG A 21 -15.23 8.66 -8.95
N THR A 22 -14.21 8.28 -8.17
CA THR A 22 -14.15 6.99 -7.52
C THR A 22 -15.25 6.83 -6.48
N PRO A 23 -15.78 5.62 -6.26
CA PRO A 23 -16.77 5.41 -5.23
C PRO A 23 -16.19 5.62 -3.83
N ALA A 24 -17.06 6.08 -2.93
CA ALA A 24 -16.88 6.02 -1.49
C ALA A 24 -17.89 5.00 -0.95
N VAL A 25 -17.44 3.96 -0.26
CA VAL A 25 -18.27 2.83 0.15
C VAL A 25 -18.25 2.61 1.65
N PRO A 26 -19.40 2.46 2.33
CA PRO A 26 -19.45 2.08 3.73
C PRO A 26 -18.87 0.68 3.97
N ALA A 27 -18.15 0.51 5.08
CA ALA A 27 -17.53 -0.75 5.50
C ALA A 27 -17.99 -1.15 6.93
N PRO A 28 -19.27 -1.56 7.11
CA PRO A 28 -19.84 -1.77 8.43
C PRO A 28 -19.15 -2.87 9.24
N ARG A 29 -18.69 -3.95 8.60
CA ARG A 29 -17.92 -5.02 9.27
C ARG A 29 -16.57 -4.52 9.80
N LEU A 30 -15.91 -3.63 9.07
CA LEU A 30 -14.69 -3.00 9.56
C LEU A 30 -14.99 -2.04 10.71
N ALA A 31 -16.07 -1.27 10.62
CA ALA A 31 -16.47 -0.36 11.68
C ALA A 31 -16.70 -1.12 12.99
N GLU A 32 -17.45 -2.22 12.96
CA GLU A 32 -17.68 -3.09 14.11
C GLU A 32 -16.38 -3.67 14.66
N ALA A 33 -15.52 -4.23 13.79
CA ALA A 33 -14.25 -4.84 14.20
C ALA A 33 -13.26 -3.85 14.81
N MET A 34 -13.28 -2.57 14.38
CA MET A 34 -12.39 -1.50 14.86
C MET A 34 -13.01 -0.65 15.97
N GLY A 35 -14.26 -0.90 16.37
CA GLY A 35 -14.97 -0.09 17.35
C GLY A 35 -15.27 1.34 16.92
N ALA A 36 -15.27 1.59 15.61
CA ALA A 36 -15.67 2.87 15.02
C ALA A 36 -17.19 2.93 14.85
N ARG A 37 -17.76 4.12 14.87
CA ARG A 37 -19.19 4.32 14.60
C ARG A 37 -19.52 4.06 13.14
N GLU A 38 -18.64 4.45 12.24
CA GLU A 38 -18.75 4.28 10.80
C GLU A 38 -17.37 4.28 10.16
N ILE A 39 -17.17 3.46 9.15
CA ILE A 39 -15.99 3.50 8.26
C ILE A 39 -16.49 3.60 6.82
N VAL A 40 -15.94 4.58 6.10
CA VAL A 40 -16.15 4.78 4.66
C VAL A 40 -14.82 4.68 3.95
N LEU A 41 -14.73 3.86 2.91
CA LEU A 41 -13.53 3.68 2.10
C LEU A 41 -13.66 4.47 0.80
N LYS A 42 -12.78 5.44 0.55
CA LYS A 42 -12.67 6.17 -0.72
C LYS A 42 -11.69 5.44 -1.62
N LEU A 43 -12.17 4.87 -2.73
CA LEU A 43 -11.45 3.86 -3.52
C LEU A 43 -10.62 4.47 -4.66
N GLU A 44 -9.57 5.23 -4.34
CA GLU A 44 -8.66 5.79 -5.36
C GLU A 44 -7.84 4.72 -6.10
N SER A 45 -7.80 3.49 -5.60
CA SER A 45 -7.30 2.32 -6.33
C SER A 45 -8.08 1.98 -7.60
N GLN A 46 -9.27 2.56 -7.79
CA GLN A 46 -10.12 2.36 -8.97
C GLN A 46 -9.96 3.45 -10.05
N GLN A 47 -8.95 4.30 -9.95
CA GLN A 47 -8.58 5.20 -11.03
C GLN A 47 -8.02 4.41 -12.24
N PHE A 48 -7.93 5.05 -13.41
CA PHE A 48 -7.44 4.41 -14.65
C PHE A 48 -6.07 3.76 -14.49
N THR A 49 -5.16 4.40 -13.75
CA THR A 49 -3.82 3.85 -13.49
C THR A 49 -3.71 3.13 -12.15
N GLY A 50 -4.83 2.90 -11.46
CA GLY A 50 -4.88 2.19 -10.19
C GLY A 50 -4.44 3.01 -8.99
N SER A 51 -4.40 4.34 -9.08
CA SER A 51 -4.06 5.22 -7.95
C SER A 51 -4.56 6.65 -8.11
N PHE A 52 -4.66 7.37 -7.00
CA PHE A 52 -5.05 8.80 -6.94
C PHE A 52 -4.20 9.74 -7.80
N LYS A 53 -3.03 9.27 -8.26
CA LYS A 53 -2.07 10.10 -9.02
C LYS A 53 -2.65 10.64 -10.32
N ASP A 54 -3.65 9.98 -10.88
CA ASP A 54 -4.37 10.43 -12.08
C ASP A 54 -4.91 11.85 -11.94
N ARG A 55 -5.45 12.21 -10.79
CA ARG A 55 -6.08 13.50 -10.53
C ARG A 55 -5.10 14.67 -10.68
N GLY A 56 -4.02 14.64 -9.91
CA GLY A 56 -2.99 15.67 -9.96
C GLY A 56 -2.22 15.69 -11.28
N ALA A 57 -1.92 14.49 -11.83
CA ALA A 57 -1.23 14.40 -13.12
C ALA A 57 -2.07 15.04 -14.22
N TYR A 58 -3.35 14.69 -14.37
CA TYR A 58 -4.21 15.31 -15.37
C TYR A 58 -4.33 16.82 -15.17
N ASN A 59 -4.62 17.29 -13.93
CA ASN A 59 -4.75 18.71 -13.62
C ASN A 59 -3.49 19.51 -14.02
N LYS A 60 -2.31 18.97 -13.72
CA LYS A 60 -1.03 19.59 -14.10
C LYS A 60 -0.84 19.64 -15.61
N LEU A 61 -1.02 18.51 -16.30
CA LEU A 61 -0.81 18.40 -17.74
C LEU A 61 -1.81 19.26 -18.55
N ALA A 62 -3.07 19.29 -18.13
CA ALA A 62 -4.09 20.08 -18.77
C ALA A 62 -3.81 21.59 -18.70
N SER A 63 -3.14 22.05 -17.61
CA SER A 63 -2.79 23.48 -17.39
C SER A 63 -1.65 24.00 -18.24
N LEU A 64 -0.91 23.15 -18.94
CA LEU A 64 0.20 23.55 -19.80
C LEU A 64 -0.31 24.30 -21.03
N ASP A 65 0.38 25.36 -21.43
CA ASP A 65 0.13 26.04 -22.69
C ASP A 65 0.56 25.18 -23.91
N ALA A 66 0.33 25.68 -25.09
CA ALA A 66 0.61 24.96 -26.33
C ALA A 66 2.11 24.72 -26.54
N GLU A 67 2.98 25.65 -26.16
CA GLU A 67 4.43 25.53 -26.28
C GLU A 67 4.97 24.44 -25.33
N ALA A 68 4.58 24.48 -24.06
CA ALA A 68 4.97 23.48 -23.06
C ALA A 68 4.45 22.08 -23.41
N LYS A 69 3.21 21.98 -23.95
CA LYS A 69 2.67 20.70 -24.45
C LYS A 69 3.46 20.14 -25.62
N ALA A 70 3.86 21.01 -26.56
CA ALA A 70 4.65 20.60 -27.70
C ALA A 70 6.09 20.20 -27.34
N ALA A 71 6.71 20.91 -26.39
CA ALA A 71 8.02 20.56 -25.85
C ALA A 71 7.99 19.22 -25.11
N GLY A 72 6.91 18.94 -24.36
CA GLY A 72 6.73 17.70 -23.62
C GLY A 72 7.03 17.83 -22.13
N VAL A 73 6.84 16.71 -21.43
CA VAL A 73 7.01 16.64 -19.98
C VAL A 73 8.01 15.56 -19.57
N ILE A 74 8.61 15.77 -18.40
CA ILE A 74 9.47 14.77 -17.77
C ILE A 74 9.08 14.60 -16.32
N ALA A 75 9.07 13.33 -15.83
CA ALA A 75 8.87 13.02 -14.44
C ALA A 75 9.87 11.98 -13.97
N MET A 76 10.16 11.96 -12.68
CA MET A 76 10.95 10.91 -12.04
C MET A 76 10.04 10.10 -11.11
N SER A 77 9.84 8.84 -11.42
CA SER A 77 9.13 7.88 -10.56
C SER A 77 9.21 6.48 -11.13
N ALA A 78 9.33 5.47 -10.27
CA ALA A 78 9.22 4.06 -10.64
C ALA A 78 7.86 3.44 -10.24
N GLY A 79 6.86 4.26 -9.86
CA GLY A 79 5.57 3.80 -9.34
C GLY A 79 4.38 4.56 -9.90
N ASN A 80 3.39 4.79 -9.07
CA ASN A 80 2.08 5.36 -9.43
C ASN A 80 2.15 6.71 -10.17
N HIS A 81 3.10 7.59 -9.78
CA HIS A 81 3.23 8.88 -10.44
C HIS A 81 3.70 8.74 -11.90
N ALA A 82 4.63 7.83 -12.18
CA ALA A 82 5.07 7.51 -13.53
C ALA A 82 3.90 7.12 -14.43
N GLN A 83 3.06 6.21 -13.94
CA GLN A 83 1.90 5.71 -14.66
C GLN A 83 0.85 6.81 -14.90
N GLY A 84 0.52 7.58 -13.85
CA GLY A 84 -0.43 8.69 -13.98
C GLY A 84 0.02 9.76 -14.98
N VAL A 85 1.30 10.16 -14.95
CA VAL A 85 1.84 11.12 -15.93
C VAL A 85 1.84 10.53 -17.34
N ALA A 86 2.36 9.31 -17.53
CA ALA A 86 2.43 8.66 -18.84
C ALA A 86 1.03 8.50 -19.48
N TYR A 87 0.07 7.96 -18.73
CA TYR A 87 -1.29 7.74 -19.20
C TYR A 87 -2.00 9.03 -19.63
N HIS A 88 -1.95 10.04 -18.80
CA HIS A 88 -2.64 11.31 -19.11
C HIS A 88 -1.89 12.14 -20.15
N ALA A 89 -0.56 12.07 -20.21
CA ALA A 89 0.21 12.69 -21.29
C ALA A 89 -0.16 12.09 -22.65
N GLN A 90 -0.27 10.76 -22.76
CA GLN A 90 -0.72 10.08 -23.97
C GLN A 90 -2.11 10.59 -24.41
N ARG A 91 -3.09 10.65 -23.48
CA ARG A 91 -4.45 11.13 -23.77
C ARG A 91 -4.51 12.59 -24.21
N LEU A 92 -3.56 13.41 -23.77
CA LEU A 92 -3.44 14.83 -24.13
C LEU A 92 -2.49 15.06 -25.31
N SER A 93 -1.95 13.99 -25.92
CA SER A 93 -0.96 14.05 -27.00
C SER A 93 0.29 14.85 -26.63
N ILE A 94 0.74 14.75 -25.37
CA ILE A 94 1.94 15.39 -24.84
C ILE A 94 3.07 14.34 -24.82
N PRO A 95 4.25 14.62 -25.44
CA PRO A 95 5.42 13.75 -25.30
C PRO A 95 5.82 13.62 -23.82
N ALA A 96 5.95 12.39 -23.31
CA ALA A 96 6.31 12.14 -21.94
C ALA A 96 7.59 11.32 -21.81
N THR A 97 8.53 11.80 -21.00
CA THR A 97 9.73 11.06 -20.59
C THR A 97 9.64 10.75 -19.10
N ILE A 98 9.82 9.46 -18.75
CA ILE A 98 9.83 9.02 -17.35
C ILE A 98 11.23 8.49 -17.03
N VAL A 99 11.85 9.07 -16.00
CA VAL A 99 13.14 8.63 -15.48
C VAL A 99 12.92 7.71 -14.29
N MET A 100 13.55 6.54 -14.33
CA MET A 100 13.52 5.53 -13.27
C MET A 100 14.94 5.12 -12.89
N PRO A 101 15.21 4.73 -11.64
CA PRO A 101 16.48 4.12 -11.26
C PRO A 101 16.81 2.87 -12.11
N ARG A 102 18.09 2.61 -12.38
CA ARG A 102 18.53 1.46 -13.20
C ARG A 102 18.06 0.11 -12.66
N GLY A 103 17.92 -0.03 -11.35
CA GLY A 103 17.43 -1.25 -10.69
C GLY A 103 15.90 -1.41 -10.66
N THR A 104 15.15 -0.58 -11.39
CA THR A 104 13.68 -0.68 -11.40
C THR A 104 13.21 -2.00 -12.01
N PRO A 105 12.30 -2.75 -11.33
CA PRO A 105 11.76 -4.00 -11.86
C PRO A 105 11.14 -3.84 -13.25
N PHE A 106 11.37 -4.83 -14.11
CA PHE A 106 10.97 -4.81 -15.51
C PHE A 106 9.45 -4.60 -15.72
N ASN A 107 8.62 -5.22 -14.89
CA ASN A 107 7.17 -5.06 -14.94
C ASN A 107 6.71 -3.60 -14.72
N LYS A 108 7.41 -2.82 -13.89
CA LYS A 108 7.12 -1.39 -13.67
C LYS A 108 7.53 -0.56 -14.89
N VAL A 109 8.66 -0.88 -15.51
CA VAL A 109 9.16 -0.25 -16.74
C VAL A 109 8.18 -0.50 -17.90
N GLU A 110 7.83 -1.76 -18.17
CA GLU A 110 6.88 -2.13 -19.23
C GLU A 110 5.52 -1.47 -19.05
N ARG A 111 4.97 -1.52 -17.84
CA ARG A 111 3.67 -0.92 -17.55
C ARG A 111 3.66 0.59 -17.82
N THR A 112 4.74 1.30 -17.51
CA THR A 112 4.85 2.73 -17.81
C THR A 112 5.03 2.99 -19.31
N ALA A 113 5.87 2.19 -19.97
CA ALA A 113 6.09 2.30 -21.41
C ALA A 113 4.82 1.96 -22.23
N SER A 114 3.97 1.06 -21.74
CA SER A 114 2.69 0.71 -22.39
C SER A 114 1.70 1.89 -22.48
N PHE A 115 1.89 2.91 -21.64
CA PHE A 115 1.16 4.18 -21.75
C PHE A 115 1.82 5.19 -22.71
N GLY A 116 2.75 4.74 -23.56
CA GLY A 116 3.35 5.57 -24.60
C GLY A 116 4.47 6.52 -24.13
N ALA A 117 4.90 6.45 -22.88
CA ALA A 117 6.01 7.25 -22.39
C ALA A 117 7.37 6.66 -22.77
N ARG A 118 8.34 7.54 -23.06
CA ARG A 118 9.76 7.17 -23.16
C ARG A 118 10.32 6.93 -21.75
N VAL A 119 10.70 5.70 -21.42
CA VAL A 119 11.33 5.39 -20.15
C VAL A 119 12.86 5.44 -20.26
N LEU A 120 13.50 6.16 -19.35
CA LEU A 120 14.95 6.22 -19.21
C LEU A 120 15.36 5.62 -17.87
N LEU A 121 16.28 4.65 -17.91
CA LEU A 121 16.83 4.01 -16.72
C LEU A 121 18.15 4.69 -16.37
N GLU A 122 18.11 5.62 -15.38
CA GLU A 122 19.27 6.44 -15.00
C GLU A 122 19.35 6.64 -13.49
N GLY A 123 20.61 6.63 -13.01
CA GLY A 123 20.92 6.71 -11.58
C GLY A 123 20.68 5.39 -10.82
N ASP A 124 21.39 5.22 -9.70
CA ASP A 124 21.31 4.03 -8.88
C ASP A 124 20.30 4.19 -7.69
N SER A 125 19.71 5.37 -7.58
CA SER A 125 18.71 5.69 -6.56
C SER A 125 17.65 6.65 -7.11
N ILE A 126 16.53 6.76 -6.38
CA ILE A 126 15.46 7.72 -6.69
C ILE A 126 16.00 9.16 -6.71
N ASP A 127 16.90 9.50 -5.77
CA ASP A 127 17.47 10.85 -5.69
C ASP A 127 18.37 11.14 -6.89
N ALA A 128 19.23 10.19 -7.30
CA ALA A 128 20.08 10.32 -8.49
C ALA A 128 19.25 10.44 -9.77
N ALA A 129 18.20 9.63 -9.91
CA ALA A 129 17.27 9.72 -11.03
C ALA A 129 16.52 11.08 -11.07
N ALA A 130 16.22 11.67 -9.89
CA ALA A 130 15.57 12.97 -9.80
C ALA A 130 16.50 14.12 -10.23
N VAL A 131 17.78 14.05 -9.88
CA VAL A 131 18.80 15.01 -10.35
C VAL A 131 18.89 14.97 -11.88
N PHE A 132 19.10 13.77 -12.44
CA PHE A 132 19.15 13.57 -13.89
C PHE A 132 17.91 14.11 -14.61
N ALA A 133 16.72 13.81 -14.08
CA ALA A 133 15.45 14.27 -14.67
C ALA A 133 15.34 15.81 -14.70
N ARG A 134 15.80 16.50 -13.64
CA ARG A 134 15.79 17.97 -13.59
C ARG A 134 16.81 18.61 -14.55
N GLU A 135 18.02 18.05 -14.62
CA GLU A 135 19.05 18.51 -15.56
C GLU A 135 18.56 18.36 -17.00
N ARG A 136 17.95 17.23 -17.31
CA ARG A 136 17.38 16.97 -18.64
C ARG A 136 16.19 17.88 -18.94
N ALA A 137 15.32 18.14 -17.96
CA ALA A 137 14.23 19.09 -18.10
C ALA A 137 14.74 20.48 -18.54
N ALA A 138 15.79 20.96 -17.89
CA ALA A 138 16.40 22.24 -18.22
C ALA A 138 17.08 22.24 -19.60
N ALA A 139 17.81 21.19 -19.96
CA ALA A 139 18.53 21.07 -21.22
C ALA A 139 17.61 20.94 -22.44
N GLU A 140 16.47 20.28 -22.30
CA GLU A 140 15.52 20.00 -23.40
C GLU A 140 14.24 20.85 -23.31
N ASN A 141 14.19 21.85 -22.42
CA ASN A 141 13.02 22.71 -22.19
C ASN A 141 11.73 21.93 -21.88
N LEU A 142 11.84 20.79 -21.15
CA LEU A 142 10.71 19.98 -20.76
C LEU A 142 10.09 20.47 -19.47
N THR A 143 8.76 20.36 -19.31
CA THR A 143 8.11 20.63 -18.04
C THR A 143 8.34 19.47 -17.07
N PHE A 144 9.02 19.76 -15.93
CA PHE A 144 9.15 18.75 -14.86
C PHE A 144 7.84 18.65 -14.08
N VAL A 145 7.25 17.43 -14.06
CA VAL A 145 6.03 17.13 -13.31
C VAL A 145 6.39 16.52 -11.96
N HIS A 146 6.31 17.37 -10.89
CA HIS A 146 6.67 16.94 -9.54
C HIS A 146 5.64 15.96 -8.97
N PRO A 147 6.04 14.88 -8.24
CA PRO A 147 5.11 13.86 -7.77
C PRO A 147 4.16 14.30 -6.63
N TYR A 148 4.44 15.41 -5.93
CA TYR A 148 3.64 15.89 -4.80
C TYR A 148 3.82 17.38 -4.46
N ASP A 149 4.99 17.99 -4.66
CA ASP A 149 5.31 19.36 -4.21
C ASP A 149 5.09 20.39 -5.33
N ASP A 150 3.87 20.41 -5.85
CA ASP A 150 3.40 21.33 -6.90
C ASP A 150 1.96 21.74 -6.60
N PRO A 151 1.63 23.05 -6.63
CA PRO A 151 0.29 23.55 -6.31
C PRO A 151 -0.84 22.90 -7.13
N LEU A 152 -0.61 22.65 -8.42
CA LEU A 152 -1.60 22.04 -9.30
C LEU A 152 -1.78 20.55 -9.01
N ILE A 153 -0.69 19.85 -8.65
CA ILE A 153 -0.76 18.47 -8.18
C ILE A 153 -1.56 18.41 -6.88
N VAL A 154 -1.23 19.24 -5.88
CA VAL A 154 -1.95 19.30 -4.59
C VAL A 154 -3.43 19.61 -4.80
N ALA A 155 -3.76 20.59 -5.65
CA ALA A 155 -5.14 20.95 -5.95
C ALA A 155 -5.92 19.79 -6.61
N GLY A 156 -5.31 19.08 -7.56
CA GLY A 156 -5.91 17.88 -8.16
C GLY A 156 -6.22 16.81 -7.14
N GLN A 157 -5.30 16.53 -6.20
CA GLN A 157 -5.50 15.56 -5.13
C GLN A 157 -6.59 15.99 -4.13
N GLY A 158 -6.74 17.30 -3.90
CA GLY A 158 -7.75 17.86 -3.01
C GLY A 158 -9.19 17.58 -3.45
N THR A 159 -9.41 17.29 -4.73
CA THR A 159 -10.73 16.91 -5.27
C THR A 159 -11.29 15.66 -4.61
N ILE A 160 -10.45 14.78 -4.08
CA ILE A 160 -10.87 13.61 -3.29
C ILE A 160 -11.67 14.04 -2.06
N GLY A 161 -11.20 15.08 -1.36
CA GLY A 161 -11.89 15.62 -0.18
C GLY A 161 -13.23 16.25 -0.53
N LEU A 162 -13.34 16.93 -1.68
CA LEU A 162 -14.62 17.46 -2.17
C LEU A 162 -15.63 16.34 -2.39
N GLU A 163 -15.23 15.30 -3.11
CA GLU A 163 -16.10 14.16 -3.42
C GLU A 163 -16.53 13.39 -2.16
N LEU A 164 -15.56 13.11 -1.26
CA LEU A 164 -15.83 12.35 -0.05
C LEU A 164 -16.83 13.05 0.87
N LEU A 165 -16.67 14.35 1.10
CA LEU A 165 -17.56 15.12 1.97
C LEU A 165 -18.90 15.48 1.29
N ALA A 166 -18.96 15.50 -0.04
CA ALA A 166 -20.23 15.61 -0.75
C ALA A 166 -21.08 14.34 -0.58
N ASP A 167 -20.45 13.15 -0.60
CA ASP A 167 -21.13 11.86 -0.47
C ASP A 167 -21.40 11.50 1.02
N PHE A 168 -20.49 11.87 1.93
CA PHE A 168 -20.54 11.54 3.36
C PHE A 168 -20.24 12.79 4.23
N PRO A 169 -21.20 13.74 4.33
CA PRO A 169 -20.99 15.00 5.05
C PRO A 169 -20.83 14.82 6.56
N ASP A 170 -21.26 13.70 7.10
CA ASP A 170 -21.23 13.41 8.53
C ASP A 170 -19.89 12.90 9.06
N LEU A 171 -18.92 12.59 8.18
CA LEU A 171 -17.59 12.17 8.61
C LEU A 171 -16.96 13.20 9.54
N ASP A 172 -16.39 12.74 10.65
CA ASP A 172 -15.70 13.59 11.63
C ASP A 172 -14.17 13.44 11.57
N THR A 173 -13.69 12.39 10.91
CA THR A 173 -12.26 12.08 10.79
C THR A 173 -11.95 11.60 9.38
N ILE A 174 -10.85 12.08 8.77
CA ILE A 174 -10.33 11.55 7.50
C ILE A 174 -8.90 11.08 7.71
N VAL A 175 -8.62 9.83 7.32
CA VAL A 175 -7.32 9.18 7.45
C VAL A 175 -6.68 9.03 6.08
N VAL A 176 -5.48 9.61 5.90
CA VAL A 176 -4.83 9.72 4.61
C VAL A 176 -3.37 9.25 4.67
N PRO A 177 -2.93 8.33 3.78
CA PRO A 177 -1.53 7.96 3.67
C PRO A 177 -0.63 9.13 3.26
N ILE A 178 0.58 9.19 3.82
CA ILE A 178 1.57 10.23 3.51
C ILE A 178 2.85 9.61 2.95
N GLY A 179 3.21 10.03 1.72
CA GLY A 179 4.59 10.00 1.26
C GLY A 179 5.16 11.42 1.27
N GLY A 180 5.25 12.07 0.10
CA GLY A 180 5.67 13.48 0.02
C GLY A 180 4.65 14.53 0.45
N GLY A 181 3.45 14.12 0.86
CA GLY A 181 2.43 14.99 1.47
C GLY A 181 1.35 15.54 0.52
N GLY A 182 1.48 15.36 -0.80
CA GLY A 182 0.57 16.01 -1.77
C GLY A 182 -0.91 15.65 -1.61
N ILE A 183 -1.23 14.38 -1.38
CA ILE A 183 -2.61 13.92 -1.21
C ILE A 183 -3.21 14.43 0.11
N LEU A 184 -2.50 14.30 1.22
CA LEU A 184 -2.98 14.78 2.51
C LEU A 184 -3.16 16.30 2.51
N SER A 185 -2.21 17.06 1.93
CA SER A 185 -2.32 18.50 1.81
C SER A 185 -3.57 18.93 1.05
N GLY A 186 -3.81 18.32 -0.11
CA GLY A 186 -4.99 18.65 -0.91
C GLY A 186 -6.30 18.33 -0.20
N ILE A 187 -6.42 17.12 0.36
CA ILE A 187 -7.62 16.69 1.10
C ILE A 187 -7.83 17.58 2.34
N ALA A 188 -6.77 17.88 3.09
CA ALA A 188 -6.87 18.73 4.29
C ALA A 188 -7.38 20.12 3.98
N ILE A 189 -6.89 20.78 2.89
CA ILE A 189 -7.40 22.08 2.47
C ILE A 189 -8.89 22.01 2.15
N ALA A 190 -9.32 21.02 1.37
CA ALA A 190 -10.72 20.87 1.00
C ALA A 190 -11.58 20.58 2.23
N ALA A 191 -11.18 19.60 3.04
CA ALA A 191 -11.97 19.10 4.16
C ALA A 191 -12.13 20.15 5.27
N THR A 192 -11.05 20.81 5.69
CA THR A 192 -11.11 21.81 6.76
C THR A 192 -11.85 23.07 6.36
N ALA A 193 -11.82 23.43 5.06
CA ALA A 193 -12.59 24.57 4.55
C ALA A 193 -14.08 24.26 4.41
N LEU A 194 -14.46 23.02 4.05
CA LEU A 194 -15.86 22.61 3.91
C LEU A 194 -16.50 22.25 5.26
N LYS A 195 -15.71 21.66 6.16
CA LYS A 195 -16.17 21.22 7.48
C LYS A 195 -15.15 21.65 8.54
N PRO A 196 -15.22 22.89 9.05
CA PRO A 196 -14.39 23.32 10.16
C PRO A 196 -14.52 22.36 11.35
N GLY A 197 -13.37 21.93 11.91
CA GLY A 197 -13.31 20.97 13.03
C GLY A 197 -13.29 19.49 12.61
N ILE A 198 -13.31 19.18 11.32
CA ILE A 198 -13.01 17.81 10.88
C ILE A 198 -11.57 17.45 11.23
N ARG A 199 -11.38 16.26 11.80
CA ARG A 199 -10.05 15.78 12.19
C ARG A 199 -9.33 15.17 11.01
N MET A 200 -8.13 15.69 10.71
CA MET A 200 -7.25 15.18 9.67
C MET A 200 -6.14 14.38 10.30
N VAL A 201 -6.01 13.10 9.91
CA VAL A 201 -4.99 12.18 10.38
C VAL A 201 -4.13 11.73 9.21
N GLY A 202 -2.84 11.96 9.29
CA GLY A 202 -1.87 11.47 8.33
C GLY A 202 -1.22 10.17 8.80
N VAL A 203 -0.88 9.26 7.86
CA VAL A 203 -0.26 7.98 8.19
C VAL A 203 0.98 7.76 7.36
N GLU A 204 2.10 7.50 8.01
CA GLU A 204 3.37 7.11 7.38
C GLU A 204 3.79 5.71 7.82
N ALA A 205 4.56 5.01 6.98
CA ALA A 205 5.26 3.80 7.40
C ALA A 205 6.34 4.17 8.43
N ALA A 206 6.47 3.41 9.51
CA ALA A 206 7.45 3.67 10.58
C ALA A 206 8.90 3.68 10.05
N LEU A 207 9.18 2.94 8.98
CA LEU A 207 10.47 2.95 8.29
C LEU A 207 10.74 4.25 7.48
N TYR A 208 9.71 5.07 7.20
CA TYR A 208 9.81 6.32 6.45
C TYR A 208 9.01 7.45 7.09
N PRO A 209 9.35 7.87 8.34
CA PRO A 209 8.61 8.89 9.10
C PRO A 209 9.00 10.33 8.68
N SER A 210 9.13 10.56 7.39
CA SER A 210 9.78 11.76 6.84
C SER A 210 9.04 13.05 7.16
N MET A 211 7.71 13.06 6.99
CA MET A 211 6.86 14.22 7.30
C MET A 211 6.76 14.42 8.80
N HIS A 212 6.59 13.33 9.57
CA HIS A 212 6.55 13.36 11.03
C HIS A 212 7.83 13.98 11.62
N HIS A 213 9.00 13.60 11.09
CA HIS A 213 10.29 14.15 11.52
C HIS A 213 10.45 15.60 11.07
N ALA A 214 10.10 15.91 9.82
CA ALA A 214 10.24 17.26 9.28
C ALA A 214 9.43 18.29 10.04
N ILE A 215 8.16 18.01 10.37
CA ILE A 215 7.29 18.94 11.12
C ILE A 215 7.77 19.10 12.57
N ARG A 216 8.38 18.08 13.18
CA ARG A 216 8.91 18.13 14.54
C ARG A 216 10.37 18.56 14.63
N ASN A 217 11.00 18.92 13.51
CA ASN A 217 12.42 19.24 13.42
C ASN A 217 13.33 18.14 14.00
N LEU A 218 12.96 16.86 13.80
CA LEU A 218 13.76 15.71 14.18
C LEU A 218 14.75 15.35 13.06
N ALA A 219 15.83 14.68 13.42
CA ALA A 219 16.78 14.17 12.42
C ALA A 219 16.10 13.16 11.48
N PRO A 220 16.39 13.20 10.15
CA PRO A 220 15.88 12.22 9.22
C PRO A 220 16.28 10.79 9.65
N ALA A 221 15.30 9.88 9.70
CA ALA A 221 15.52 8.47 10.00
C ALA A 221 14.67 7.66 9.03
N ASN A 222 15.23 7.35 7.86
CA ASN A 222 14.53 6.66 6.81
C ASN A 222 15.35 5.47 6.34
N GLY A 223 14.72 4.34 6.13
CA GLY A 223 15.38 3.19 5.51
C GLY A 223 14.70 1.87 5.78
N GLY A 224 15.10 0.89 4.99
CA GLY A 224 14.57 -0.45 5.04
C GLY A 224 13.60 -0.77 3.90
N LEU A 225 13.19 -2.02 3.85
CA LEU A 225 12.19 -2.51 2.90
C LEU A 225 10.81 -2.39 3.54
N THR A 226 9.92 -1.65 2.89
CA THR A 226 8.53 -1.50 3.33
C THR A 226 7.57 -2.03 2.28
N LEU A 227 6.47 -2.64 2.73
CA LEU A 227 5.34 -3.00 1.89
C LEU A 227 4.66 -1.76 1.29
N ALA A 228 4.76 -0.62 1.99
CA ALA A 228 4.15 0.65 1.58
C ALA A 228 5.08 1.49 0.67
N GLU A 229 5.64 0.89 -0.40
CA GLU A 229 6.57 1.55 -1.33
C GLU A 229 6.05 2.91 -1.84
N GLY A 230 4.74 3.04 -2.07
CA GLY A 230 4.11 4.27 -2.57
C GLY A 230 4.21 5.47 -1.63
N ILE A 231 4.51 5.23 -0.33
CA ILE A 231 4.75 6.27 0.68
C ILE A 231 6.16 6.23 1.26
N ALA A 232 7.07 5.42 0.71
CA ALA A 232 8.48 5.36 1.13
C ALA A 232 9.28 6.58 0.61
N VAL A 233 8.93 7.77 1.06
CA VAL A 233 9.54 9.03 0.64
C VAL A 233 10.50 9.53 1.71
N LYS A 234 11.75 9.84 1.31
CA LYS A 234 12.79 10.32 2.23
C LYS A 234 12.69 11.80 2.56
N SER A 235 12.23 12.60 1.59
CA SER A 235 12.18 14.05 1.71
C SER A 235 10.76 14.54 1.39
N PRO A 236 9.99 15.03 2.37
CA PRO A 236 8.67 15.61 2.12
C PRO A 236 8.80 16.92 1.34
N GLY A 237 7.71 17.34 0.68
CA GLY A 237 7.69 18.61 -0.03
C GLY A 237 7.68 19.81 0.92
N LYS A 238 8.27 20.94 0.52
CA LYS A 238 8.25 22.15 1.33
C LYS A 238 6.85 22.75 1.43
N LEU A 239 6.15 22.88 0.29
CA LEU A 239 4.76 23.33 0.24
C LEU A 239 3.84 22.40 1.07
N THR A 240 4.01 21.08 0.89
CA THR A 240 3.17 20.10 1.59
C THR A 240 3.44 20.10 3.09
N GLN A 241 4.69 20.28 3.53
CA GLN A 241 5.06 20.40 4.94
C GLN A 241 4.39 21.60 5.62
N GLU A 242 4.38 22.77 4.96
CA GLU A 242 3.71 23.97 5.47
C GLU A 242 2.19 23.77 5.63
N ILE A 243 1.55 23.14 4.65
CA ILE A 243 0.10 22.88 4.67
C ILE A 243 -0.24 21.88 5.77
N ILE A 244 0.48 20.74 5.84
CA ILE A 244 0.24 19.69 6.80
C ILE A 244 0.48 20.19 8.23
N GLY A 245 1.58 20.91 8.46
CA GLY A 245 1.88 21.48 9.78
C GLY A 245 0.80 22.43 10.33
N ARG A 246 0.00 23.03 9.43
CA ARG A 246 -1.09 23.94 9.80
C ARG A 246 -2.45 23.28 9.94
N LEU A 247 -2.76 22.25 9.10
CA LEU A 247 -4.13 21.74 8.93
C LEU A 247 -4.33 20.32 9.44
N VAL A 248 -3.24 19.59 9.72
CA VAL A 248 -3.32 18.19 10.13
C VAL A 248 -3.05 18.07 11.62
N GLU A 249 -3.99 17.47 12.33
CA GLU A 249 -3.95 17.36 13.78
C GLU A 249 -2.92 16.33 14.27
N GLU A 250 -2.82 15.20 13.54
CA GLU A 250 -2.02 14.07 13.99
C GLU A 250 -1.34 13.34 12.82
N LEU A 251 -0.11 12.90 13.07
CA LEU A 251 0.65 12.00 12.19
C LEU A 251 0.93 10.70 12.93
N LEU A 252 0.40 9.61 12.43
CA LEU A 252 0.57 8.26 12.97
C LEU A 252 1.61 7.49 12.17
N LEU A 253 2.41 6.69 12.86
CA LEU A 253 3.36 5.76 12.26
C LEU A 253 2.83 4.34 12.38
N VAL A 254 2.97 3.55 11.30
CA VAL A 254 2.51 2.17 11.26
C VAL A 254 3.65 1.23 10.91
N GLU A 255 3.73 0.13 11.63
CA GLU A 255 4.70 -0.94 11.41
C GLU A 255 4.27 -1.87 10.26
N GLU A 256 5.22 -2.63 9.71
CA GLU A 256 5.00 -3.54 8.58
C GLU A 256 3.94 -4.61 8.87
N ASP A 257 3.86 -5.11 10.10
CA ASP A 257 2.82 -6.08 10.49
C ASP A 257 1.40 -5.51 10.36
N ALA A 258 1.20 -4.26 10.76
CA ALA A 258 -0.09 -3.58 10.61
C ALA A 258 -0.43 -3.34 9.13
N LEU A 259 0.56 -3.01 8.29
CA LEU A 259 0.39 -2.84 6.84
C LEU A 259 0.01 -4.18 6.18
N GLU A 260 0.71 -5.27 6.48
CA GLU A 260 0.37 -6.61 5.98
C GLU A 260 -1.06 -7.02 6.35
N ARG A 261 -1.43 -6.83 7.63
CA ARG A 261 -2.78 -7.14 8.12
C ARG A 261 -3.85 -6.30 7.42
N ALA A 262 -3.59 -5.03 7.20
CA ALA A 262 -4.52 -4.14 6.52
C ALA A 262 -4.75 -4.56 5.06
N VAL A 263 -3.68 -4.90 4.30
CA VAL A 263 -3.79 -5.43 2.92
C VAL A 263 -4.61 -6.72 2.91
N GLN A 264 -4.32 -7.66 3.82
CA GLN A 264 -5.06 -8.90 3.94
C GLN A 264 -6.55 -8.66 4.23
N ILE A 265 -6.88 -7.83 5.22
CA ILE A 265 -8.27 -7.54 5.62
C ILE A 265 -9.04 -6.89 4.46
N LEU A 266 -8.43 -5.94 3.73
CA LEU A 266 -9.05 -5.33 2.56
C LEU A 266 -9.37 -6.37 1.48
N ALA A 267 -8.44 -7.30 1.20
CA ALA A 267 -8.67 -8.37 0.23
C ALA A 267 -9.72 -9.38 0.71
N ASP A 268 -9.62 -9.87 1.95
CA ASP A 268 -10.46 -10.93 2.47
C ASP A 268 -11.88 -10.48 2.81
N GLN A 269 -12.03 -9.30 3.43
CA GLN A 269 -13.34 -8.85 3.94
C GLN A 269 -14.03 -7.84 3.03
N GLN A 270 -13.26 -6.97 2.37
CA GLN A 270 -13.82 -5.93 1.50
C GLN A 270 -13.75 -6.29 0.01
N LYS A 271 -13.05 -7.37 -0.35
CA LYS A 271 -12.80 -7.79 -1.74
C LYS A 271 -12.11 -6.68 -2.56
N LEU A 272 -11.25 -5.92 -1.89
CA LEU A 272 -10.49 -4.82 -2.46
C LEU A 272 -9.00 -5.16 -2.52
N VAL A 273 -8.40 -4.97 -3.69
CA VAL A 273 -6.95 -5.02 -3.84
C VAL A 273 -6.38 -3.64 -3.53
N ALA A 274 -5.56 -3.55 -2.49
CA ALA A 274 -4.82 -2.35 -2.13
C ALA A 274 -3.32 -2.66 -2.04
N GLU A 275 -2.48 -1.73 -2.47
CA GLU A 275 -1.05 -1.77 -2.16
C GLU A 275 -0.81 -1.35 -0.70
N GLY A 276 0.39 -1.61 -0.14
CA GLY A 276 0.69 -1.26 1.25
C GLY A 276 0.43 0.21 1.57
N ALA A 277 0.76 1.12 0.66
CA ALA A 277 0.45 2.54 0.80
C ALA A 277 -1.06 2.81 0.84
N GLY A 278 -1.85 2.12 0.00
CA GLY A 278 -3.31 2.21 -0.02
C GLY A 278 -3.97 1.67 1.24
N ALA A 279 -3.34 0.70 1.90
CA ALA A 279 -3.83 0.08 3.13
C ALA A 279 -3.41 0.81 4.41
N ALA A 280 -2.48 1.79 4.33
CA ALA A 280 -1.89 2.44 5.50
C ALA A 280 -2.94 3.10 6.42
N GLY A 281 -4.03 3.66 5.87
CA GLY A 281 -5.11 4.23 6.68
C GLY A 281 -5.81 3.18 7.57
N LEU A 282 -6.08 1.99 7.05
CA LEU A 282 -6.61 0.88 7.84
C LEU A 282 -5.56 0.33 8.81
N ALA A 283 -4.28 0.29 8.41
CA ALA A 283 -3.18 -0.11 9.29
C ALA A 283 -3.09 0.79 10.53
N ALA A 284 -3.32 2.10 10.38
CA ALA A 284 -3.37 3.02 11.50
C ALA A 284 -4.53 2.71 12.47
N MET A 285 -5.69 2.33 11.96
CA MET A 285 -6.82 1.93 12.80
C MET A 285 -6.55 0.61 13.55
N ILE A 286 -5.83 -0.33 12.92
CA ILE A 286 -5.41 -1.59 13.56
C ILE A 286 -4.38 -1.33 14.67
N ALA A 287 -3.42 -0.43 14.42
CA ALA A 287 -2.34 -0.13 15.37
C ALA A 287 -2.79 0.77 16.53
N HIS A 288 -3.77 1.66 16.30
CA HIS A 288 -4.20 2.70 17.24
C HIS A 288 -5.74 2.76 17.36
N PRO A 289 -6.43 1.66 17.70
CA PRO A 289 -7.90 1.58 17.65
C PRO A 289 -8.57 2.61 18.58
N GLU A 290 -7.94 2.95 19.69
CA GLU A 290 -8.43 3.94 20.66
C GLU A 290 -8.59 5.35 20.08
N ARG A 291 -7.84 5.68 19.02
CA ARG A 291 -7.90 6.98 18.33
C ARG A 291 -9.16 7.14 17.48
N PHE A 292 -9.80 6.04 17.13
CA PHE A 292 -10.91 6.00 16.17
C PHE A 292 -12.22 5.47 16.77
N LYS A 293 -12.18 5.12 18.07
CA LYS A 293 -13.35 4.61 18.77
C LYS A 293 -14.51 5.61 18.69
N ASP A 294 -15.71 5.09 18.37
CA ASP A 294 -16.97 5.85 18.25
C ASP A 294 -16.94 6.97 17.18
N ARG A 295 -15.92 7.01 16.29
CA ARG A 295 -15.75 8.01 15.23
C ARG A 295 -16.39 7.59 13.91
N ARG A 296 -16.76 8.57 13.09
CA ARG A 296 -17.13 8.39 11.68
C ARG A 296 -15.93 8.68 10.80
N VAL A 297 -15.29 7.64 10.30
CA VAL A 297 -13.95 7.69 9.68
C VAL A 297 -14.03 7.49 8.18
N GLY A 298 -13.51 8.43 7.40
CA GLY A 298 -13.19 8.25 6.00
C GLY A 298 -11.74 7.79 5.82
N ILE A 299 -11.52 6.65 5.15
CA ILE A 299 -10.19 6.12 4.85
C ILE A 299 -9.93 6.23 3.36
N ILE A 300 -8.78 6.78 2.97
CA ILE A 300 -8.39 6.89 1.57
C ILE A 300 -7.58 5.66 1.16
N ILE A 301 -8.15 4.81 0.31
CA ILE A 301 -7.45 3.70 -0.35
C ILE A 301 -6.73 4.25 -1.58
N CYS A 302 -5.56 4.83 -1.36
CA CYS A 302 -4.89 5.72 -2.31
C CYS A 302 -4.35 5.02 -3.57
N GLY A 303 -4.16 3.68 -3.54
CA GLY A 303 -3.68 2.90 -4.67
C GLY A 303 -3.84 1.39 -4.48
N GLY A 304 -3.82 0.66 -5.60
CA GLY A 304 -3.96 -0.80 -5.66
C GLY A 304 -2.86 -1.50 -6.48
N ASN A 305 -1.78 -0.81 -6.84
CA ASN A 305 -0.73 -1.31 -7.73
C ASN A 305 0.29 -2.22 -7.01
N ILE A 306 -0.21 -3.17 -6.22
CA ILE A 306 0.63 -4.19 -5.58
C ILE A 306 1.07 -5.24 -6.60
N ASP A 307 2.30 -5.72 -6.49
CA ASP A 307 2.79 -6.85 -7.27
C ASP A 307 2.04 -8.14 -6.87
N SER A 308 1.64 -8.96 -7.86
CA SER A 308 0.83 -10.16 -7.62
C SER A 308 1.54 -11.17 -6.73
N ARG A 309 2.87 -11.32 -6.84
CA ARG A 309 3.65 -12.20 -5.98
C ARG A 309 3.68 -11.67 -4.55
N MET A 310 3.82 -10.35 -4.37
CA MET A 310 3.78 -9.71 -3.06
C MET A 310 2.40 -9.88 -2.41
N LEU A 311 1.33 -9.67 -3.17
CA LEU A 311 -0.03 -9.89 -2.68
C LEU A 311 -0.24 -11.35 -2.23
N ALA A 312 0.19 -12.31 -3.05
CA ALA A 312 0.12 -13.73 -2.68
C ALA A 312 0.88 -14.03 -1.38
N GLN A 313 2.09 -13.48 -1.22
CA GLN A 313 2.87 -13.63 0.01
C GLN A 313 2.15 -13.04 1.23
N VAL A 314 1.56 -11.84 1.12
CA VAL A 314 0.81 -11.20 2.22
C VAL A 314 -0.39 -12.07 2.63
N LEU A 315 -1.15 -12.58 1.65
CA LEU A 315 -2.32 -13.43 1.92
C LEU A 315 -1.91 -14.76 2.57
N MET A 316 -0.86 -15.41 2.07
CA MET A 316 -0.33 -16.65 2.65
C MET A 316 0.16 -16.44 4.10
N ARG A 317 0.91 -15.36 4.36
CA ARG A 317 1.36 -15.00 5.72
C ARG A 317 0.17 -14.70 6.64
N GLY A 318 -0.90 -14.10 6.11
CA GLY A 318 -2.15 -13.91 6.83
C GLY A 318 -2.78 -15.23 7.27
N MET A 319 -2.88 -16.20 6.37
CA MET A 319 -3.38 -17.56 6.70
C MET A 319 -2.53 -18.25 7.79
N VAL A 320 -1.19 -18.09 7.73
CA VAL A 320 -0.30 -18.62 8.77
C VAL A 320 -0.55 -17.94 10.13
N ARG A 321 -0.70 -16.62 10.14
CA ARG A 321 -0.99 -15.83 11.36
C ARG A 321 -2.31 -16.23 12.01
N GLU A 322 -3.32 -16.55 11.19
CA GLU A 322 -4.64 -17.01 11.64
C GLU A 322 -4.68 -18.49 12.01
N GLY A 323 -3.56 -19.21 11.85
CA GLY A 323 -3.51 -20.66 12.06
C GLY A 323 -4.32 -21.47 11.07
N ARG A 324 -4.62 -20.89 9.89
CA ARG A 324 -5.30 -21.55 8.76
C ARG A 324 -4.33 -22.24 7.81
N MET A 325 -3.06 -22.00 7.98
CA MET A 325 -1.97 -22.68 7.30
C MET A 325 -0.83 -22.92 8.29
N VAL A 326 -0.37 -24.14 8.42
CA VAL A 326 0.72 -24.51 9.33
C VAL A 326 1.75 -25.38 8.61
N THR A 327 3.01 -25.24 9.01
CA THR A 327 4.06 -26.17 8.60
C THR A 327 4.43 -27.05 9.79
N LEU A 328 4.16 -28.34 9.66
CA LEU A 328 4.47 -29.34 10.68
C LEU A 328 5.69 -30.15 10.23
N ARG A 329 6.68 -30.30 11.11
CA ARG A 329 7.71 -31.33 10.97
C ARG A 329 7.28 -32.57 11.70
N ILE A 330 7.26 -33.69 10.99
CA ILE A 330 6.72 -34.96 11.46
C ILE A 330 7.80 -36.02 11.31
N GLY A 331 8.24 -36.58 12.43
CA GLY A 331 9.22 -37.67 12.47
C GLY A 331 8.57 -38.98 12.07
N ILE A 332 9.15 -39.68 11.12
CA ILE A 332 8.66 -40.95 10.61
C ILE A 332 9.75 -42.03 10.60
N SER A 333 9.32 -43.32 10.57
CA SER A 333 10.19 -44.39 10.14
C SER A 333 10.28 -44.41 8.60
N ASP A 334 11.49 -44.59 8.06
CA ASP A 334 11.67 -44.71 6.61
C ASP A 334 11.29 -46.11 6.12
N ALA A 335 10.00 -46.36 6.05
CA ALA A 335 9.39 -47.65 5.64
C ALA A 335 8.25 -47.45 4.63
N PRO A 336 8.03 -48.40 3.73
CA PRO A 336 6.91 -48.37 2.79
C PRO A 336 5.55 -48.18 3.49
N GLY A 337 4.69 -47.30 2.92
CA GLY A 337 3.34 -47.06 3.41
C GLY A 337 3.18 -46.03 4.51
N VAL A 338 4.25 -45.61 5.18
CA VAL A 338 4.21 -44.65 6.30
C VAL A 338 3.67 -43.27 5.87
N LEU A 339 4.10 -42.74 4.73
CA LEU A 339 3.58 -41.49 4.19
C LEU A 339 2.06 -41.59 3.89
N GLY A 340 1.59 -42.71 3.34
CA GLY A 340 0.16 -42.92 3.08
C GLY A 340 -0.69 -42.93 4.37
N ARG A 341 -0.17 -43.57 5.46
CA ARG A 341 -0.82 -43.57 6.78
C ARG A 341 -0.89 -42.13 7.35
N LEU A 342 0.19 -41.41 7.30
CA LEU A 342 0.23 -40.02 7.74
C LEU A 342 -0.76 -39.15 6.98
N ALA A 343 -0.76 -39.22 5.64
CA ALA A 343 -1.68 -38.46 4.81
C ALA A 343 -3.14 -38.77 5.10
N LYS A 344 -3.44 -40.09 5.37
CA LYS A 344 -4.78 -40.52 5.77
C LYS A 344 -5.20 -39.90 7.11
N LEU A 345 -4.34 -39.90 8.13
CA LEU A 345 -4.63 -39.30 9.43
C LEU A 345 -4.93 -37.82 9.35
N VAL A 346 -4.12 -37.07 8.60
CA VAL A 346 -4.34 -35.62 8.36
C VAL A 346 -5.68 -35.40 7.65
N GLY A 347 -5.96 -36.16 6.59
CA GLY A 347 -7.21 -36.05 5.82
C GLY A 347 -8.45 -36.44 6.65
N ASP A 348 -8.40 -37.55 7.39
CA ASP A 348 -9.50 -37.98 8.28
C ASP A 348 -9.77 -36.93 9.38
N SER A 349 -8.76 -36.18 9.81
CA SER A 349 -8.91 -35.07 10.75
C SER A 349 -9.42 -33.79 10.09
N GLY A 350 -9.63 -33.77 8.77
CA GLY A 350 -10.13 -32.60 8.01
C GLY A 350 -9.05 -31.60 7.59
N GLY A 351 -7.77 -31.93 7.76
CA GLY A 351 -6.63 -31.13 7.25
C GLY A 351 -6.41 -31.40 5.76
N ASN A 352 -6.07 -30.34 5.00
CA ASN A 352 -5.71 -30.46 3.59
C ASN A 352 -4.20 -30.25 3.42
N ILE A 353 -3.50 -31.27 2.94
CA ILE A 353 -2.06 -31.20 2.71
C ILE A 353 -1.80 -30.43 1.41
N ILE A 354 -1.15 -29.29 1.51
CA ILE A 354 -0.80 -28.42 0.37
C ILE A 354 0.55 -28.86 -0.22
N GLU A 355 1.54 -29.13 0.63
CA GLU A 355 2.89 -29.46 0.22
C GLU A 355 3.56 -30.44 1.19
N ILE A 356 4.39 -31.33 0.65
CA ILE A 356 5.17 -32.28 1.43
C ILE A 356 6.62 -32.26 0.96
N HIS A 357 7.53 -32.05 1.89
CA HIS A 357 8.97 -32.24 1.71
C HIS A 357 9.44 -33.42 2.52
N HIS A 358 9.76 -34.53 1.85
CA HIS A 358 10.28 -35.73 2.49
C HIS A 358 11.80 -35.71 2.51
N GLN A 359 12.38 -35.46 3.68
CA GLN A 359 13.83 -35.33 3.88
C GLN A 359 14.42 -36.68 4.31
N ARG A 360 15.07 -37.39 3.37
CA ARG A 360 15.67 -38.72 3.58
C ARG A 360 17.18 -38.69 3.71
N MET A 361 17.86 -37.73 3.09
CA MET A 361 19.32 -37.66 3.04
C MET A 361 19.82 -36.33 3.58
N PHE A 362 21.05 -36.32 4.10
CA PHE A 362 21.73 -35.15 4.63
C PHE A 362 21.14 -34.55 5.92
N ASN A 363 20.50 -35.41 6.76
CA ASN A 363 20.01 -35.05 8.10
C ASN A 363 20.81 -35.80 9.17
N ASP A 364 20.97 -35.18 10.35
CA ASP A 364 21.59 -35.79 11.54
C ASP A 364 20.67 -36.83 12.22
N LEU A 365 19.80 -37.47 11.44
CA LEU A 365 18.86 -38.48 11.95
C LEU A 365 19.49 -39.88 11.92
N PRO A 366 19.15 -40.76 12.89
CA PRO A 366 19.56 -42.13 12.86
C PRO A 366 19.08 -42.86 11.59
N PRO A 367 19.88 -43.81 11.05
CA PRO A 367 19.42 -44.65 9.94
C PRO A 367 18.03 -45.25 10.23
N LYS A 368 17.18 -45.33 9.21
CA LYS A 368 15.76 -45.74 9.28
C LYS A 368 14.77 -44.72 9.86
N ARG A 369 15.22 -43.46 10.11
CA ARG A 369 14.34 -42.34 10.42
C ARG A 369 14.41 -41.31 9.33
N ALA A 370 13.30 -40.58 9.11
CA ALA A 370 13.21 -39.45 8.21
C ALA A 370 12.26 -38.40 8.80
N ASP A 371 12.40 -37.18 8.37
CA ASP A 371 11.45 -36.11 8.66
C ASP A 371 10.61 -35.78 7.43
N ILE A 372 9.36 -35.48 7.66
CA ILE A 372 8.47 -34.87 6.68
C ILE A 372 8.10 -33.48 7.15
N ASP A 373 8.37 -32.48 6.31
CA ASP A 373 7.83 -31.15 6.49
C ASP A 373 6.54 -31.07 5.64
N ALA A 374 5.41 -30.95 6.29
CA ALA A 374 4.10 -30.86 5.66
C ALA A 374 3.49 -29.47 5.87
N VAL A 375 3.12 -28.80 4.77
CA VAL A 375 2.28 -27.60 4.80
C VAL A 375 0.83 -28.06 4.77
N ILE A 376 0.08 -27.70 5.80
CA ILE A 376 -1.30 -28.17 5.98
C ILE A 376 -2.23 -26.96 6.14
N GLU A 377 -3.29 -26.94 5.32
CA GLU A 377 -4.40 -26.02 5.49
C GLU A 377 -5.33 -26.54 6.58
N THR A 378 -5.71 -25.66 7.49
CA THR A 378 -6.53 -25.94 8.66
C THR A 378 -7.61 -24.88 8.82
N ARG A 379 -8.60 -25.09 9.67
CA ARG A 379 -9.70 -24.15 9.92
C ARG A 379 -9.27 -22.97 10.81
N ASN A 380 -8.48 -23.28 11.84
CA ASN A 380 -8.07 -22.33 12.89
C ASN A 380 -6.96 -22.97 13.77
N PRO A 381 -6.42 -22.25 14.76
CA PRO A 381 -5.38 -22.77 15.66
C PRO A 381 -5.79 -24.02 16.46
N GLU A 382 -7.04 -24.15 16.82
CA GLU A 382 -7.55 -25.34 17.56
C GLU A 382 -7.47 -26.58 16.67
N HIS A 383 -7.89 -26.45 15.41
CA HIS A 383 -7.90 -27.58 14.46
C HIS A 383 -6.49 -28.12 14.18
N TYR A 384 -5.47 -27.29 14.02
CA TYR A 384 -4.12 -27.84 13.82
C TYR A 384 -3.60 -28.55 15.07
N ARG A 385 -3.98 -28.12 16.29
CA ARG A 385 -3.62 -28.81 17.52
C ARG A 385 -4.29 -30.19 17.62
N GLU A 386 -5.55 -30.30 17.16
CA GLU A 386 -6.24 -31.59 17.03
C GLU A 386 -5.48 -32.53 16.08
N ILE A 387 -5.04 -32.04 14.91
CA ILE A 387 -4.25 -32.82 13.95
C ILE A 387 -2.93 -33.27 14.58
N VAL A 388 -2.22 -32.40 15.26
CA VAL A 388 -0.97 -32.75 15.96
C VAL A 388 -1.22 -33.84 16.99
N ALA A 389 -2.27 -33.73 17.81
CA ALA A 389 -2.60 -34.73 18.83
C ALA A 389 -2.90 -36.12 18.21
N VAL A 390 -3.63 -36.16 17.08
CA VAL A 390 -3.90 -37.41 16.36
C VAL A 390 -2.62 -38.05 15.82
N LEU A 391 -1.72 -37.25 15.24
CA LEU A 391 -0.43 -37.74 14.72
C LEU A 391 0.45 -38.27 15.84
N GLU A 392 0.55 -37.59 16.98
CA GLU A 392 1.35 -38.01 18.13
C GLU A 392 0.78 -39.30 18.76
N ALA A 393 -0.53 -39.40 18.88
CA ALA A 393 -1.21 -40.61 19.40
C ALA A 393 -0.95 -41.83 18.51
N ASP A 394 -0.77 -41.63 17.18
CA ASP A 394 -0.45 -42.70 16.22
C ASP A 394 1.06 -42.96 16.10
N GLY A 395 1.88 -42.34 16.96
CA GLY A 395 3.34 -42.55 17.06
C GLY A 395 4.17 -41.72 16.10
N PHE A 396 3.65 -40.61 15.57
CA PHE A 396 4.35 -39.65 14.75
C PHE A 396 4.77 -38.40 15.58
N PRO A 397 6.02 -38.31 16.09
CA PRO A 397 6.49 -37.12 16.77
C PRO A 397 6.33 -35.90 15.88
N THR A 398 5.56 -34.91 16.32
CA THR A 398 5.17 -33.77 15.49
C THR A 398 5.54 -32.45 16.16
N ARG A 399 6.13 -31.53 15.39
CA ARG A 399 6.41 -30.16 15.88
C ARG A 399 6.01 -29.12 14.86
N LEU A 400 5.49 -28.00 15.35
CA LEU A 400 5.20 -26.82 14.53
C LEU A 400 6.52 -26.13 14.13
N LEU A 401 6.74 -25.89 12.83
CA LEU A 401 7.90 -25.17 12.30
C LEU A 401 7.61 -23.68 12.06
N SER A 402 6.39 -23.36 11.67
CA SER A 402 6.01 -21.97 11.40
C SER A 402 5.12 -21.46 12.53
N ASN A 403 5.70 -20.63 13.38
CA ASN A 403 4.97 -19.56 14.03
C ASN A 403 5.53 -18.24 13.45
N LEU A 404 4.67 -17.44 12.81
CA LEU A 404 4.88 -15.99 12.79
C LEU A 404 4.62 -15.53 14.23
N SER A 405 5.48 -15.97 15.17
CA SER A 405 5.41 -15.56 16.56
C SER A 405 5.56 -14.05 16.58
N ARG A 406 4.66 -13.41 17.31
CA ARG A 406 4.74 -12.01 17.69
C ARG A 406 6.19 -11.62 17.93
N SER A 407 6.71 -10.67 17.18
CA SER A 407 7.98 -10.01 17.49
C SER A 407 7.76 -9.10 18.71
N THR A 408 7.65 -9.72 19.89
CA THR A 408 7.62 -9.03 21.18
C THR A 408 8.86 -9.30 22.01
N ASP A 409 9.97 -9.70 21.34
CA ASP A 409 11.28 -9.79 22.01
C ASP A 409 12.39 -9.49 20.98
N ARG A 410 12.65 -8.19 20.79
CA ARG A 410 14.00 -7.64 20.49
C ARG A 410 14.07 -6.18 20.89
#